data_032c9e6eaf09525e94802c60b2981ebc
#
_entry.id   032c9e6eaf09525e94802c60b2981ebc
#
_cell.length_a   1.000
_cell.length_b   1.000
_cell.length_c   1.000
_cell.angle_alpha   90.00
_cell.angle_beta   90.00
_cell.angle_gamma   90.00
#
_symmetry.space_group_name_H-M   'P 1'
#
loop_
_entity.id
_entity.type
_entity.pdbx_description
1 polymer ?
#
loop_
_entity_poly.entity_id
_entity_poly.type
_entity_poly.pdbx_seq_one_letter_code
_entity_poly.pdbx_strand_id
1 'polypeptide(L)'
;MTESKSFNRVATIILTILVIIAMLPILLIVIASFSAESSLIRNGYTYWPEQWSLDAYYYMVKQSIMILRSYGVSFLVTFVGTALSVIITTMLAYPMSRKSFKYRNALAFFVFFTMLFNGGIVPSYIMWTKFFHIKNTIWALIIPNYLVSAFNVILVKNYYQNSVPDSLIEAAQLDGASELKIFFKVMLPLAVPTVATISLFTGICYWNDWTNGLYYIRNEKLYSIQQLLMKIMNNIQAMRSSSNAALIGTGAIDLPGTSIRMAMAVIGILPIMLIYPFVQKYLVKGVVVGAVKG
;
A
#
# COMPACT_ATOMS: atom_id res chain seq x y z
N MET A 1 20.66 -17.20 -28.44
CA MET A 1 21.52 -17.33 -27.25
C MET A 1 21.03 -18.54 -26.48
N THR A 2 21.75 -19.64 -26.50
CA THR A 2 21.47 -20.84 -25.70
C THR A 2 21.82 -20.53 -24.26
N GLU A 3 20.84 -20.15 -23.45
CA GLU A 3 21.04 -20.04 -22.00
C GLU A 3 21.59 -21.39 -21.50
N SER A 4 22.76 -21.37 -20.92
CA SER A 4 23.37 -22.61 -20.44
C SER A 4 22.50 -23.18 -19.34
N LYS A 5 22.06 -24.43 -19.48
CA LYS A 5 21.22 -25.13 -18.49
C LYS A 5 21.83 -25.06 -17.08
N SER A 6 23.16 -24.97 -17.00
CA SER A 6 23.89 -24.81 -15.74
C SER A 6 23.67 -23.43 -15.11
N PHE A 7 23.67 -22.35 -15.89
CA PHE A 7 23.40 -21.00 -15.39
C PHE A 7 21.99 -20.91 -14.80
N ASN A 8 20.98 -21.43 -15.51
CA ASN A 8 19.60 -21.41 -15.02
C ASN A 8 19.42 -22.25 -13.73
N ARG A 9 20.12 -23.37 -13.60
CA ARG A 9 20.10 -24.17 -12.35
C ARG A 9 20.71 -23.38 -11.19
N VAL A 10 21.89 -22.80 -11.38
CA VAL A 10 22.56 -22.01 -10.34
C VAL A 10 21.71 -20.81 -9.94
N ALA A 11 21.18 -20.06 -10.90
CA ALA A 11 20.29 -18.93 -10.64
C ALA A 11 19.02 -19.35 -9.86
N THR A 12 18.40 -20.47 -10.25
CA THR A 12 17.22 -21.01 -9.53
C THR A 12 17.56 -21.39 -8.09
N ILE A 13 18.70 -22.05 -7.85
CA ILE A 13 19.14 -22.43 -6.50
C ILE A 13 19.35 -21.18 -5.64
N ILE A 14 20.09 -20.19 -6.15
CA ILE A 14 20.35 -18.93 -5.43
C ILE A 14 19.02 -18.21 -5.10
N LEU A 15 18.14 -18.07 -6.08
CA LEU A 15 16.83 -17.42 -5.88
C LEU A 15 15.97 -18.19 -4.88
N THR A 16 15.98 -19.52 -4.92
CA THR A 16 15.24 -20.35 -3.96
C THR A 16 15.76 -20.14 -2.54
N ILE A 17 17.08 -20.12 -2.34
CA ILE A 17 17.70 -19.86 -1.03
C ILE A 17 17.29 -18.46 -0.53
N LEU A 18 17.35 -17.43 -1.38
CA LEU A 18 16.95 -16.07 -1.02
C LEU A 18 15.46 -16.01 -0.62
N VAL A 19 14.59 -16.70 -1.35
CA VAL A 19 13.16 -16.78 -1.01
C VAL A 19 12.95 -17.46 0.35
N ILE A 20 13.63 -18.58 0.61
CA ILE A 20 13.55 -19.26 1.91
C ILE A 20 13.99 -18.32 3.04
N ILE A 21 15.12 -17.64 2.90
CA ILE A 21 15.62 -16.67 3.88
C ILE A 21 14.61 -15.53 4.10
N ALA A 22 13.98 -15.01 3.04
CA ALA A 22 12.98 -13.95 3.13
C ALA A 22 11.67 -14.41 3.81
N MET A 23 11.33 -15.70 3.69
CA MET A 23 10.14 -16.28 4.33
C MET A 23 10.33 -16.55 5.83
N LEU A 24 11.56 -16.74 6.30
CA LEU A 24 11.84 -17.04 7.71
C LEU A 24 11.25 -16.00 8.68
N PRO A 25 11.47 -14.69 8.53
CA PRO A 25 10.89 -13.71 9.47
C PRO A 25 9.37 -13.68 9.43
N ILE A 26 8.75 -13.91 8.27
CA ILE A 26 7.28 -13.97 8.16
C ILE A 26 6.75 -15.19 8.91
N LEU A 27 7.37 -16.33 8.73
CA LEU A 27 7.04 -17.56 9.46
C LEU A 27 7.19 -17.37 10.97
N LEU A 28 8.26 -16.69 11.40
CA LEU A 28 8.50 -16.38 12.81
C LEU A 28 7.39 -15.51 13.40
N ILE A 29 6.92 -14.49 12.67
CA ILE A 29 5.80 -13.64 13.10
C ILE A 29 4.53 -14.49 13.26
N VAL A 30 4.24 -15.36 12.30
CA VAL A 30 3.07 -16.25 12.36
C VAL A 30 3.16 -17.20 13.57
N ILE A 31 4.29 -17.86 13.79
CA ILE A 31 4.49 -18.75 14.92
C ILE A 31 4.38 -18.00 16.25
N ALA A 32 5.03 -16.83 16.35
CA ALA A 32 4.97 -16.01 17.55
C ALA A 32 3.56 -15.48 17.85
N SER A 33 2.70 -15.32 16.85
CA SER A 33 1.30 -14.95 17.06
C SER A 33 0.46 -16.05 17.72
N PHE A 34 0.89 -17.31 17.61
CA PHE A 34 0.30 -18.48 18.27
C PHE A 34 1.04 -18.92 19.53
N SER A 35 1.99 -18.11 20.01
CA SER A 35 2.79 -18.44 21.19
C SER A 35 2.22 -17.76 22.43
N ALA A 36 2.30 -18.45 23.59
CA ALA A 36 1.94 -17.85 24.85
C ALA A 36 2.85 -16.67 25.20
N GLU A 37 2.29 -15.61 25.77
CA GLU A 37 3.03 -14.39 26.12
C GLU A 37 4.18 -14.69 27.11
N SER A 38 3.95 -15.57 28.09
CA SER A 38 4.96 -16.04 29.05
C SER A 38 6.17 -16.69 28.38
N SER A 39 5.93 -17.50 27.33
CA SER A 39 6.98 -18.12 26.53
C SER A 39 7.78 -17.09 25.75
N LEU A 40 7.10 -16.11 25.13
CA LEU A 40 7.75 -15.02 24.36
C LEU A 40 8.58 -14.08 25.26
N ILE A 41 8.15 -13.81 26.49
CA ILE A 41 8.90 -12.97 27.44
C ILE A 41 10.13 -13.71 27.95
N ARG A 42 10.03 -15.01 28.21
CA ARG A 42 11.10 -15.82 28.79
C ARG A 42 12.18 -16.19 27.77
N ASN A 43 11.77 -16.68 26.60
CA ASN A 43 12.65 -17.29 25.60
C ASN A 43 12.84 -16.41 24.34
N GLY A 44 12.14 -15.28 24.23
CA GLY A 44 12.13 -14.47 23.02
C GLY A 44 11.34 -15.12 21.87
N TYR A 45 11.63 -14.66 20.65
CA TYR A 45 11.01 -15.22 19.44
C TYR A 45 11.70 -16.50 19.01
N THR A 46 10.96 -17.60 19.02
CA THR A 46 11.46 -18.92 18.63
C THR A 46 10.55 -19.55 17.57
N TYR A 47 11.13 -20.38 16.68
CA TYR A 47 10.36 -21.15 15.70
C TYR A 47 9.64 -22.34 16.34
N TRP A 48 9.97 -22.69 17.59
CA TRP A 48 9.37 -23.78 18.35
C TRP A 48 9.02 -23.27 19.75
N PRO A 49 7.82 -22.71 19.94
CA PRO A 49 7.41 -22.17 21.23
C PRO A 49 7.21 -23.31 22.25
N GLU A 50 7.56 -23.07 23.50
CA GLU A 50 7.33 -24.03 24.59
C GLU A 50 5.83 -24.26 24.84
N GLN A 51 5.04 -23.17 24.67
CA GLN A 51 3.61 -23.21 24.87
C GLN A 51 2.89 -22.48 23.73
N TRP A 52 1.97 -23.19 23.11
CA TRP A 52 1.07 -22.64 22.10
C TRP A 52 -0.14 -22.01 22.80
N SER A 53 -0.59 -20.84 22.32
CA SER A 53 -1.78 -20.15 22.82
C SER A 53 -2.50 -19.43 21.69
N LEU A 54 -3.83 -19.31 21.85
CA LEU A 54 -4.69 -18.52 20.99
C LEU A 54 -5.16 -17.22 21.70
N ASP A 55 -4.59 -16.87 22.86
CA ASP A 55 -5.04 -15.73 23.67
C ASP A 55 -4.99 -14.41 22.91
N ALA A 56 -3.96 -14.22 22.08
CA ALA A 56 -3.85 -13.05 21.22
C ALA A 56 -5.05 -12.92 20.25
N TYR A 57 -5.41 -14.03 19.62
CA TYR A 57 -6.56 -14.06 18.70
C TYR A 57 -7.89 -13.94 19.43
N TYR A 58 -8.01 -14.56 20.60
CA TYR A 58 -9.20 -14.40 21.45
C TYR A 58 -9.42 -12.95 21.87
N TYR A 59 -8.33 -12.25 22.24
CA TYR A 59 -8.39 -10.82 22.51
C TYR A 59 -8.87 -10.03 21.28
N MET A 60 -8.37 -10.37 20.10
CA MET A 60 -8.79 -9.72 18.84
C MET A 60 -10.26 -10.00 18.51
N VAL A 61 -10.77 -11.22 18.80
CA VAL A 61 -12.18 -11.56 18.61
C VAL A 61 -13.08 -10.73 19.52
N LYS A 62 -12.67 -10.38 20.73
CA LYS A 62 -13.42 -9.45 21.59
C LYS A 62 -13.58 -8.06 20.98
N GLN A 63 -12.65 -7.66 20.10
CA GLN A 63 -12.68 -6.42 19.33
C GLN A 63 -13.26 -6.59 17.91
N SER A 64 -13.90 -7.73 17.61
CA SER A 64 -14.25 -8.16 16.25
C SER A 64 -15.09 -7.13 15.48
N ILE A 65 -16.08 -6.50 16.12
CA ILE A 65 -16.94 -5.49 15.47
C ILE A 65 -16.12 -4.28 15.01
N MET A 66 -15.17 -3.83 15.84
CA MET A 66 -14.30 -2.69 15.51
C MET A 66 -13.32 -3.06 14.40
N ILE A 67 -12.74 -4.26 14.48
CA ILE A 67 -11.82 -4.80 13.46
C ILE A 67 -12.52 -4.97 12.12
N LEU A 68 -13.71 -5.58 12.11
CA LEU A 68 -14.49 -5.79 10.89
C LEU A 68 -14.88 -4.47 10.22
N ARG A 69 -15.29 -3.48 11.02
CA ARG A 69 -15.57 -2.13 10.53
C ARG A 69 -14.33 -1.48 9.93
N SER A 70 -13.18 -1.58 10.61
CA SER A 70 -11.91 -1.01 10.15
C SER A 70 -11.42 -1.67 8.86
N TYR A 71 -11.65 -2.96 8.67
CA TYR A 71 -11.46 -3.62 7.39
C TYR A 71 -12.37 -3.02 6.31
N GLY A 72 -13.65 -2.84 6.60
CA GLY A 72 -14.60 -2.20 5.67
C GLY A 72 -14.12 -0.81 5.23
N VAL A 73 -13.65 0.02 6.18
CA VAL A 73 -13.08 1.34 5.88
C VAL A 73 -11.81 1.19 5.02
N SER A 74 -10.90 0.28 5.38
CA SER A 74 -9.67 0.05 4.60
C SER A 74 -9.95 -0.41 3.18
N PHE A 75 -10.84 -1.37 2.98
CA PHE A 75 -11.24 -1.81 1.64
C PHE A 75 -11.86 -0.67 0.82
N LEU A 76 -12.77 0.11 1.42
CA LEU A 76 -13.40 1.24 0.76
C LEU A 76 -12.36 2.29 0.35
N VAL A 77 -11.49 2.71 1.29
CA VAL A 77 -10.45 3.71 1.04
C VAL A 77 -9.47 3.21 -0.01
N THR A 78 -9.02 1.96 0.09
CA THR A 78 -8.09 1.37 -0.88
C THR A 78 -8.70 1.30 -2.27
N PHE A 79 -9.93 0.81 -2.40
CA PHE A 79 -10.58 0.66 -3.70
C PHE A 79 -10.90 2.02 -4.33
N VAL A 80 -11.59 2.89 -3.59
CA VAL A 80 -12.00 4.22 -4.10
C VAL A 80 -10.78 5.12 -4.32
N GLY A 81 -9.85 5.14 -3.37
CA GLY A 81 -8.62 5.93 -3.47
C GLY A 81 -7.75 5.49 -4.65
N THR A 82 -7.57 4.19 -4.85
CA THR A 82 -6.81 3.65 -5.99
C THR A 82 -7.50 3.98 -7.31
N ALA A 83 -8.82 3.78 -7.42
CA ALA A 83 -9.56 4.07 -8.65
C ALA A 83 -9.44 5.56 -9.02
N LEU A 84 -9.67 6.46 -8.07
CA LEU A 84 -9.54 7.91 -8.29
C LEU A 84 -8.10 8.30 -8.66
N SER A 85 -7.12 7.78 -7.93
CA SER A 85 -5.70 8.05 -8.20
C SER A 85 -5.30 7.61 -9.60
N VAL A 86 -5.71 6.41 -10.03
CA VAL A 86 -5.41 5.87 -11.36
C VAL A 86 -6.05 6.72 -12.46
N ILE A 87 -7.33 7.10 -12.30
CA ILE A 87 -8.03 7.96 -13.25
C ILE A 87 -7.30 9.30 -13.39
N ILE A 88 -7.02 9.98 -12.28
CA ILE A 88 -6.35 11.28 -12.30
C ILE A 88 -4.94 11.15 -12.88
N THR A 89 -4.18 10.15 -12.46
CA THR A 89 -2.81 9.90 -12.94
C THR A 89 -2.77 9.67 -14.45
N THR A 90 -3.63 8.81 -14.96
CA THR A 90 -3.67 8.50 -16.40
C THR A 90 -4.16 9.67 -17.24
N MET A 91 -5.16 10.41 -16.75
CA MET A 91 -5.67 11.61 -17.40
C MET A 91 -4.64 12.76 -17.40
N LEU A 92 -3.86 12.92 -16.31
CA LEU A 92 -2.81 13.94 -16.24
C LEU A 92 -1.59 13.56 -17.10
N ALA A 93 -1.22 12.28 -17.14
CA ALA A 93 -0.11 11.80 -17.95
C ALA A 93 -0.37 11.91 -19.46
N TYR A 94 -1.64 11.83 -19.90
CA TYR A 94 -1.99 11.88 -21.31
C TYR A 94 -1.55 13.17 -22.02
N PRO A 95 -1.99 14.37 -21.63
CA PRO A 95 -1.55 15.62 -22.27
C PRO A 95 -0.03 15.83 -22.14
N MET A 96 0.59 15.39 -21.04
CA MET A 96 2.04 15.46 -20.87
C MET A 96 2.81 14.57 -21.85
N SER A 97 2.21 13.52 -22.35
CA SER A 97 2.81 12.63 -23.35
C SER A 97 2.69 13.15 -24.79
N ARG A 98 1.75 14.05 -25.08
CA ARG A 98 1.43 14.51 -26.43
C ARG A 98 2.40 15.59 -26.91
N LYS A 99 3.07 15.36 -28.06
CA LYS A 99 3.99 16.33 -28.66
C LYS A 99 3.27 17.63 -29.09
N SER A 100 2.01 17.52 -29.50
CA SER A 100 1.16 18.64 -29.93
C SER A 100 0.72 19.55 -28.77
N PHE A 101 0.79 19.10 -27.52
CA PHE A 101 0.33 19.90 -26.39
C PHE A 101 1.38 20.91 -25.96
N LYS A 102 1.09 22.20 -26.15
CA LYS A 102 2.01 23.33 -25.92
C LYS A 102 2.57 23.38 -24.49
N TYR A 103 1.75 23.06 -23.49
CA TYR A 103 2.11 23.20 -22.06
C TYR A 103 2.65 21.90 -21.43
N ARG A 104 2.95 20.88 -22.24
CA ARG A 104 3.42 19.57 -21.73
C ARG A 104 4.63 19.66 -20.80
N ASN A 105 5.61 20.52 -21.14
CA ASN A 105 6.84 20.67 -20.36
C ASN A 105 6.58 21.43 -19.05
N ALA A 106 5.70 22.44 -19.07
CA ALA A 106 5.30 23.15 -17.86
C ALA A 106 4.56 22.23 -16.88
N LEU A 107 3.61 21.42 -17.37
CA LEU A 107 2.94 20.43 -16.53
C LEU A 107 3.94 19.40 -15.97
N ALA A 108 4.85 18.90 -16.81
CA ALA A 108 5.89 17.96 -16.38
C ALA A 108 6.79 18.56 -15.30
N PHE A 109 7.15 19.84 -15.45
CA PHE A 109 7.92 20.56 -14.42
C PHE A 109 7.17 20.65 -13.10
N PHE A 110 5.90 21.06 -13.10
CA PHE A 110 5.10 21.15 -11.87
C PHE A 110 4.93 19.79 -11.20
N VAL A 111 4.65 18.74 -11.96
CA VAL A 111 4.57 17.37 -11.42
C VAL A 111 5.91 16.95 -10.81
N PHE A 112 7.02 17.17 -11.52
CA PHE A 112 8.36 16.83 -11.03
C PHE A 112 8.74 17.68 -9.80
N PHE A 113 8.35 18.95 -9.76
CA PHE A 113 8.61 19.86 -8.65
C PHE A 113 8.04 19.30 -7.33
N THR A 114 6.85 18.65 -7.36
CA THR A 114 6.27 18.04 -6.15
C THR A 114 7.06 16.86 -5.60
N MET A 115 7.97 16.26 -6.37
CA MET A 115 8.90 15.23 -5.87
C MET A 115 10.07 15.83 -5.08
N LEU A 116 10.50 17.03 -5.48
CA LEU A 116 11.67 17.68 -4.88
C LEU A 116 11.30 18.49 -3.65
N PHE A 117 10.10 19.05 -3.62
CA PHE A 117 9.67 19.98 -2.58
C PHE A 117 8.44 19.43 -1.87
N ASN A 118 8.60 19.25 -0.55
CA ASN A 118 7.51 18.85 0.33
C ASN A 118 7.34 19.94 1.41
N GLY A 119 6.14 20.47 1.53
CA GLY A 119 5.82 21.50 2.53
C GLY A 119 5.86 21.00 3.97
N GLY A 120 5.95 19.70 4.17
CA GLY A 120 5.93 19.09 5.49
C GLY A 120 4.52 18.86 6.03
N ILE A 121 4.48 18.23 7.22
CA ILE A 121 3.24 17.73 7.79
C ILE A 121 2.36 18.85 8.35
N VAL A 122 2.95 19.89 8.94
CA VAL A 122 2.21 20.98 9.58
C VAL A 122 1.46 21.84 8.56
N PRO A 123 2.09 22.36 7.49
CA PRO A 123 1.37 23.05 6.44
C PRO A 123 0.29 22.20 5.78
N SER A 124 0.60 20.93 5.50
CA SER A 124 -0.39 19.99 4.94
C SER A 124 -1.59 19.79 5.87
N TYR A 125 -1.34 19.62 7.16
CA TYR A 125 -2.41 19.50 8.16
C TYR A 125 -3.32 20.74 8.20
N ILE A 126 -2.72 21.95 8.21
CA ILE A 126 -3.47 23.21 8.21
C ILE A 126 -4.31 23.31 6.94
N MET A 127 -3.72 23.03 5.78
CA MET A 127 -4.41 23.07 4.49
C MET A 127 -5.64 22.16 4.49
N TRP A 128 -5.49 20.88 4.81
CA TRP A 128 -6.58 19.92 4.74
C TRP A 128 -7.65 20.13 5.82
N THR A 129 -7.24 20.60 7.02
CA THR A 129 -8.19 20.76 8.15
C THR A 129 -8.85 22.13 8.22
N LYS A 130 -8.13 23.22 7.84
CA LYS A 130 -8.63 24.59 7.97
C LYS A 130 -9.19 25.15 6.67
N PHE A 131 -8.56 24.85 5.52
CA PHE A 131 -9.04 25.34 4.22
C PHE A 131 -10.05 24.39 3.58
N PHE A 132 -9.73 23.11 3.50
CA PHE A 132 -10.61 22.13 2.85
C PHE A 132 -11.64 21.48 3.79
N HIS A 133 -11.52 21.65 5.11
CA HIS A 133 -12.45 21.16 6.12
C HIS A 133 -12.76 19.65 6.04
N ILE A 134 -11.82 18.84 5.54
CA ILE A 134 -12.02 17.39 5.36
C ILE A 134 -11.69 16.56 6.61
N LYS A 135 -11.28 17.22 7.72
CA LYS A 135 -10.95 16.52 8.96
C LYS A 135 -12.12 15.65 9.43
N ASN A 136 -11.79 14.44 9.90
CA ASN A 136 -12.74 13.47 10.42
C ASN A 136 -13.80 13.00 9.41
N THR A 137 -13.42 12.95 8.13
CA THR A 137 -14.20 12.40 7.02
C THR A 137 -13.43 11.32 6.29
N ILE A 138 -14.12 10.50 5.47
CA ILE A 138 -13.49 9.48 4.63
C ILE A 138 -12.53 10.11 3.60
N TRP A 139 -12.80 11.33 3.15
CA TRP A 139 -11.97 12.07 2.20
C TRP A 139 -10.59 12.40 2.76
N ALA A 140 -10.49 12.55 4.09
CA ALA A 140 -9.20 12.74 4.76
C ALA A 140 -8.28 11.51 4.69
N LEU A 141 -8.82 10.33 4.40
CA LEU A 141 -8.06 9.11 4.17
C LEU A 141 -7.72 8.91 2.68
N ILE A 142 -8.46 9.58 1.78
CA ILE A 142 -8.30 9.39 0.32
C ILE A 142 -7.43 10.47 -0.31
N ILE A 143 -7.71 11.75 -0.03
CA ILE A 143 -7.12 12.86 -0.78
C ILE A 143 -5.66 13.15 -0.38
N PRO A 144 -5.31 13.30 0.91
CA PRO A 144 -3.94 13.59 1.29
C PRO A 144 -2.96 12.48 0.88
N ASN A 145 -1.77 12.89 0.44
CA ASN A 145 -0.60 12.08 0.14
C ASN A 145 -0.67 11.13 -1.07
N TYR A 146 -1.78 10.42 -1.31
CA TYR A 146 -1.78 9.28 -2.25
C TYR A 146 -2.64 9.48 -3.50
N LEU A 147 -3.48 10.53 -3.56
CA LEU A 147 -4.38 10.74 -4.69
C LEU A 147 -3.62 11.01 -5.99
N VAL A 148 -2.51 11.76 -5.93
CA VAL A 148 -1.63 12.00 -7.07
C VAL A 148 -0.18 11.76 -6.66
N SER A 149 0.43 10.75 -7.28
CA SER A 149 1.87 10.48 -7.14
C SER A 149 2.59 10.92 -8.40
N ALA A 150 3.52 11.87 -8.27
CA ALA A 150 4.31 12.35 -9.40
C ALA A 150 5.11 11.22 -10.07
N PHE A 151 5.63 10.27 -9.29
CA PHE A 151 6.30 9.08 -9.82
C PHE A 151 5.38 8.27 -10.75
N ASN A 152 4.15 8.00 -10.32
CA ASN A 152 3.18 7.25 -11.12
C ASN A 152 2.79 8.02 -12.40
N VAL A 153 2.61 9.35 -12.30
CA VAL A 153 2.32 10.21 -13.48
C VAL A 153 3.44 10.14 -14.50
N ILE A 154 4.70 10.26 -14.07
CA ILE A 154 5.87 10.17 -14.94
C ILE A 154 6.01 8.77 -15.57
N LEU A 155 5.76 7.72 -14.79
CA LEU A 155 5.78 6.34 -15.27
C LEU A 155 4.77 6.13 -16.42
N VAL A 156 3.52 6.56 -16.22
CA VAL A 156 2.46 6.44 -17.24
C VAL A 156 2.75 7.34 -18.44
N LYS A 157 3.21 8.58 -18.22
CA LYS A 157 3.64 9.48 -19.30
C LYS A 157 4.70 8.83 -20.18
N ASN A 158 5.76 8.26 -19.57
CA ASN A 158 6.84 7.62 -20.31
C ASN A 158 6.34 6.40 -21.08
N TYR A 159 5.43 5.62 -20.49
CA TYR A 159 4.81 4.50 -21.19
C TYR A 159 4.02 4.98 -22.42
N TYR A 160 3.20 6.00 -22.29
CA TYR A 160 2.46 6.59 -23.41
C TYR A 160 3.38 7.09 -24.52
N GLN A 161 4.51 7.70 -24.17
CA GLN A 161 5.47 8.22 -25.17
C GLN A 161 6.26 7.13 -25.90
N ASN A 162 6.61 6.04 -25.21
CA ASN A 162 7.56 5.05 -25.73
C ASN A 162 6.88 3.79 -26.28
N SER A 163 5.67 3.48 -25.80
CA SER A 163 5.00 2.23 -26.12
C SER A 163 3.77 2.36 -27.01
N VAL A 164 3.23 3.58 -27.15
CA VAL A 164 2.09 3.84 -28.04
C VAL A 164 2.60 4.56 -29.29
N PRO A 165 2.52 3.93 -30.49
CA PRO A 165 2.92 4.57 -31.75
C PRO A 165 2.12 5.83 -32.06
N ASP A 166 2.77 6.92 -32.44
CA ASP A 166 2.11 8.17 -32.85
C ASP A 166 1.10 7.92 -34.02
N SER A 167 1.41 6.98 -34.92
CA SER A 167 0.56 6.63 -36.07
C SER A 167 -0.85 6.16 -35.68
N LEU A 168 -1.01 5.49 -34.53
CA LEU A 168 -2.35 5.09 -34.05
C LEU A 168 -3.18 6.29 -33.64
N ILE A 169 -2.52 7.30 -33.09
CA ILE A 169 -3.17 8.52 -32.65
C ILE A 169 -3.55 9.38 -33.86
N GLU A 170 -2.65 9.49 -34.86
CA GLU A 170 -2.90 10.21 -36.12
C GLU A 170 -4.05 9.57 -36.90
N ALA A 171 -4.09 8.24 -37.00
CA ALA A 171 -5.19 7.52 -37.64
C ALA A 171 -6.52 7.83 -36.93
N ALA A 172 -6.57 7.76 -35.59
CA ALA A 172 -7.78 8.07 -34.84
C ALA A 172 -8.21 9.54 -35.01
N GLN A 173 -7.27 10.48 -35.17
CA GLN A 173 -7.58 11.89 -35.48
C GLN A 173 -8.14 12.07 -36.88
N LEU A 174 -7.61 11.36 -37.89
CA LEU A 174 -8.14 11.35 -39.25
C LEU A 174 -9.57 10.78 -39.30
N ASP A 175 -9.88 9.79 -38.44
CA ASP A 175 -11.22 9.24 -38.24
C ASP A 175 -12.16 10.19 -37.47
N GLY A 176 -11.74 11.41 -37.15
CA GLY A 176 -12.54 12.43 -36.45
C GLY A 176 -12.74 12.14 -34.96
N ALA A 177 -11.88 11.31 -34.33
CA ALA A 177 -11.99 11.03 -32.91
C ALA A 177 -11.54 12.25 -32.08
N SER A 178 -12.36 12.64 -31.09
CA SER A 178 -11.97 13.64 -30.10
C SER A 178 -10.85 13.15 -29.19
N GLU A 179 -10.09 14.06 -28.55
CA GLU A 179 -9.00 13.73 -27.64
C GLU A 179 -9.45 12.80 -26.49
N LEU A 180 -10.65 13.00 -25.93
CA LEU A 180 -11.22 12.09 -24.92
C LEU A 180 -11.49 10.69 -25.48
N LYS A 181 -11.97 10.61 -26.74
CA LYS A 181 -12.21 9.31 -27.38
C LYS A 181 -10.88 8.57 -27.64
N ILE A 182 -9.85 9.29 -28.06
CA ILE A 182 -8.49 8.75 -28.22
C ILE A 182 -7.97 8.26 -26.87
N PHE A 183 -8.10 9.06 -25.80
CA PHE A 183 -7.67 8.65 -24.47
C PHE A 183 -8.35 7.35 -24.03
N PHE A 184 -9.67 7.28 -24.02
CA PHE A 184 -10.41 6.12 -23.51
C PHE A 184 -10.35 4.89 -24.40
N LYS A 185 -10.33 5.05 -25.74
CA LYS A 185 -10.40 3.94 -26.68
C LYS A 185 -9.05 3.46 -27.22
N VAL A 186 -8.02 4.30 -27.18
CA VAL A 186 -6.69 3.96 -27.71
C VAL A 186 -5.65 3.91 -26.58
N MET A 187 -5.45 5.03 -25.90
CA MET A 187 -4.33 5.17 -24.97
C MET A 187 -4.49 4.31 -23.71
N LEU A 188 -5.65 4.39 -23.06
CA LEU A 188 -5.91 3.68 -21.81
C LEU A 188 -5.92 2.15 -21.98
N PRO A 189 -6.55 1.56 -23.00
CA PRO A 189 -6.49 0.12 -23.25
C PRO A 189 -5.07 -0.40 -23.55
N LEU A 190 -4.26 0.35 -24.30
CA LEU A 190 -2.87 -0.01 -24.56
C LEU A 190 -2.00 0.08 -23.32
N ALA A 191 -2.33 0.94 -22.36
CA ALA A 191 -1.59 1.13 -21.14
C ALA A 191 -2.01 0.20 -19.99
N VAL A 192 -2.91 -0.76 -20.20
CA VAL A 192 -3.38 -1.70 -19.15
C VAL A 192 -2.26 -2.30 -18.30
N PRO A 193 -1.10 -2.73 -18.84
CA PRO A 193 -0.03 -3.27 -18.03
C PRO A 193 0.54 -2.26 -17.02
N THR A 194 0.76 -1.01 -17.48
CA THR A 194 1.27 0.07 -16.60
C THR A 194 0.19 0.54 -15.63
N VAL A 195 -1.06 0.63 -16.07
CA VAL A 195 -2.20 0.95 -15.20
C VAL A 195 -2.33 -0.08 -14.08
N ALA A 196 -2.19 -1.37 -14.36
CA ALA A 196 -2.20 -2.42 -13.34
C ALA A 196 -1.05 -2.24 -12.34
N THR A 197 0.14 -1.88 -12.81
CA THR A 197 1.31 -1.64 -11.96
C THR A 197 1.09 -0.46 -11.01
N ILE A 198 0.65 0.69 -11.52
CA ILE A 198 0.38 1.87 -10.67
C ILE A 198 -0.82 1.65 -9.74
N SER A 199 -1.82 0.87 -10.17
CA SER A 199 -2.95 0.49 -9.32
C SER A 199 -2.49 -0.32 -8.10
N LEU A 200 -1.56 -1.26 -8.31
CA LEU A 200 -1.00 -2.02 -7.21
C LEU A 200 -0.18 -1.14 -6.26
N PHE A 201 0.74 -0.30 -6.79
CA PHE A 201 1.54 0.58 -5.95
C PHE A 201 0.67 1.50 -5.10
N THR A 202 -0.30 2.13 -5.71
CA THR A 202 -1.24 3.02 -5.02
C THR A 202 -2.11 2.25 -4.02
N GLY A 203 -2.62 1.08 -4.40
CA GLY A 203 -3.43 0.24 -3.53
C GLY A 203 -2.67 -0.22 -2.28
N ILE A 204 -1.40 -0.60 -2.42
CA ILE A 204 -0.53 -0.93 -1.27
C ILE A 204 -0.31 0.30 -0.38
N CYS A 205 -0.11 1.50 -0.95
CA CYS A 205 0.02 2.72 -0.16
C CYS A 205 -1.24 3.01 0.66
N TYR A 206 -2.42 2.95 0.06
CA TYR A 206 -3.69 3.14 0.78
C TYR A 206 -3.93 2.07 1.83
N TRP A 207 -3.66 0.81 1.51
CA TRP A 207 -3.84 -0.28 2.47
C TRP A 207 -2.98 -0.13 3.72
N ASN A 208 -1.73 0.31 3.55
CA ASN A 208 -0.77 0.47 4.64
C ASN A 208 -0.85 1.84 5.33
N ASP A 209 -1.77 2.72 4.91
CA ASP A 209 -1.86 4.07 5.46
C ASP A 209 -2.45 4.07 6.87
N TRP A 210 -1.61 4.38 7.84
CA TRP A 210 -1.99 4.73 9.20
C TRP A 210 -1.80 6.24 9.48
N THR A 211 -1.03 6.91 8.64
CA THR A 211 -0.57 8.29 8.86
C THR A 211 -1.72 9.28 8.70
N ASN A 212 -2.49 9.22 7.59
CA ASN A 212 -3.66 10.05 7.41
C ASN A 212 -4.69 9.81 8.51
N GLY A 213 -4.87 8.54 8.90
CA GLY A 213 -5.71 8.18 10.03
C GLY A 213 -5.29 8.86 11.32
N LEU A 214 -3.99 8.81 11.66
CA LEU A 214 -3.44 9.39 12.87
C LEU A 214 -3.65 10.91 12.95
N TYR A 215 -3.41 11.63 11.84
CA TYR A 215 -3.45 13.10 11.85
C TYR A 215 -4.87 13.66 11.65
N TYR A 216 -5.68 13.03 10.83
CA TYR A 216 -6.94 13.62 10.38
C TYR A 216 -8.18 12.99 11.01
N ILE A 217 -8.12 11.75 11.53
CA ILE A 217 -9.30 11.00 12.00
C ILE A 217 -9.28 10.89 13.53
N ARG A 218 -10.39 11.33 14.15
CA ARG A 218 -10.67 11.13 15.59
C ARG A 218 -11.82 10.17 15.84
N ASN A 219 -12.76 10.08 14.89
CA ASN A 219 -13.90 9.19 15.00
C ASN A 219 -13.47 7.74 14.77
N GLU A 220 -13.60 6.91 15.80
CA GLU A 220 -13.21 5.50 15.76
C GLU A 220 -13.96 4.68 14.70
N LYS A 221 -15.15 5.17 14.28
CA LYS A 221 -15.93 4.53 13.21
C LYS A 221 -15.26 4.64 11.82
N LEU A 222 -14.32 5.56 11.67
CA LEU A 222 -13.58 5.82 10.41
C LEU A 222 -12.14 5.30 10.46
N TYR A 223 -11.74 4.57 11.49
CA TYR A 223 -10.38 4.03 11.54
C TYR A 223 -10.16 2.98 10.44
N SER A 224 -9.07 3.14 9.71
CA SER A 224 -8.52 2.07 8.88
C SER A 224 -7.97 0.95 9.77
N ILE A 225 -7.80 -0.25 9.20
CA ILE A 225 -7.24 -1.38 9.98
C ILE A 225 -5.84 -1.03 10.50
N GLN A 226 -4.99 -0.40 9.71
CA GLN A 226 -3.62 -0.04 10.12
C GLN A 226 -3.63 0.98 11.26
N GLN A 227 -4.51 1.99 11.19
CA GLN A 227 -4.67 2.95 12.27
C GLN A 227 -5.18 2.29 13.55
N LEU A 228 -6.16 1.40 13.44
CA LEU A 228 -6.69 0.67 14.60
C LEU A 228 -5.62 -0.18 15.26
N LEU A 229 -4.86 -0.94 14.48
CA LEU A 229 -3.77 -1.77 14.99
C LEU A 229 -2.69 -0.92 15.68
N MET A 230 -2.33 0.22 15.09
CA MET A 230 -1.39 1.16 15.69
C MET A 230 -1.91 1.73 17.01
N LYS A 231 -3.20 2.08 17.09
CA LYS A 231 -3.84 2.56 18.33
C LYS A 231 -3.82 1.49 19.41
N ILE A 232 -4.19 0.26 19.10
CA ILE A 232 -4.16 -0.87 20.06
C ILE A 232 -2.74 -1.07 20.58
N MET A 233 -1.74 -1.07 19.69
CA MET A 233 -0.33 -1.21 20.05
C MET A 233 0.13 -0.10 21.00
N ASN A 234 -0.19 1.17 20.70
CA ASN A 234 0.17 2.30 21.53
C ASN A 234 -0.51 2.24 22.91
N ASN A 235 -1.76 1.82 22.97
CA ASN A 235 -2.49 1.65 24.25
C ASN A 235 -1.83 0.57 25.12
N ILE A 236 -1.49 -0.59 24.54
CA ILE A 236 -0.78 -1.67 25.25
C ILE A 236 0.57 -1.17 25.77
N GLN A 237 1.32 -0.42 24.96
CA GLN A 237 2.61 0.12 25.36
C GLN A 237 2.46 1.16 26.49
N ALA A 238 1.46 2.04 26.42
CA ALA A 238 1.17 3.02 27.47
C ALA A 238 0.77 2.34 28.79
N MET A 239 -0.01 1.27 28.74
CA MET A 239 -0.38 0.48 29.92
C MET A 239 0.83 -0.18 30.58
N ARG A 240 1.77 -0.69 29.78
CA ARG A 240 3.03 -1.30 30.29
C ARG A 240 4.01 -0.29 30.87
N SER A 241 4.07 0.92 30.32
CA SER A 241 5.00 1.98 30.77
C SER A 241 4.49 2.82 31.92
N SER A 242 3.20 2.69 32.29
CA SER A 242 2.65 3.41 33.42
C SER A 242 3.22 2.85 34.75
N SER A 243 3.61 3.74 35.66
CA SER A 243 4.16 3.38 37.01
C SER A 243 3.17 2.53 37.84
N ASN A 244 1.89 2.51 37.47
CA ASN A 244 0.88 1.62 38.05
C ASN A 244 1.00 0.15 37.60
N ALA A 245 1.83 -0.15 36.59
CA ALA A 245 2.09 -1.53 36.20
C ALA A 245 2.74 -2.35 37.34
N ALA A 246 3.50 -1.68 38.22
CA ALA A 246 4.08 -2.30 39.42
C ALA A 246 3.00 -2.64 40.49
N LEU A 247 1.90 -1.91 40.53
CA LEU A 247 0.76 -2.18 41.44
C LEU A 247 -0.19 -3.25 40.85
N ILE A 248 -0.22 -3.41 39.54
CA ILE A 248 -0.98 -4.46 38.82
C ILE A 248 -0.23 -5.80 38.87
N GLY A 249 1.08 -5.79 39.14
CA GLY A 249 1.95 -6.97 39.16
C GLY A 249 1.75 -7.96 40.30
N THR A 250 0.82 -7.73 41.23
CA THR A 250 0.47 -8.68 42.29
C THR A 250 -0.82 -9.45 42.03
N GLY A 251 -1.46 -9.26 40.87
CA GLY A 251 -2.66 -9.97 40.47
C GLY A 251 -2.74 -10.06 38.95
N ALA A 252 -1.65 -10.52 38.34
CA ALA A 252 -1.42 -10.82 36.95
C ALA A 252 -2.66 -10.90 36.05
N ILE A 253 -3.05 -9.78 35.49
CA ILE A 253 -3.60 -9.87 34.16
C ILE A 253 -2.37 -9.94 33.26
N ASP A 254 -2.02 -11.11 32.80
CA ASP A 254 -1.11 -11.34 31.66
C ASP A 254 -1.70 -10.61 30.46
N LEU A 255 -1.46 -9.30 30.38
CA LEU A 255 -1.87 -8.51 29.20
C LEU A 255 -0.95 -8.97 28.07
N PRO A 256 -1.47 -9.79 27.15
CA PRO A 256 -0.68 -10.25 26.03
C PRO A 256 -0.25 -9.02 25.24
N GLY A 257 1.04 -8.77 25.18
CA GLY A 257 1.54 -7.56 24.52
C GLY A 257 2.36 -7.89 23.29
N THR A 258 3.22 -8.90 23.39
CA THR A 258 4.11 -9.29 22.32
C THR A 258 3.38 -10.20 21.34
N SER A 259 2.64 -11.19 21.83
CA SER A 259 1.81 -12.08 21.02
C SER A 259 0.71 -11.34 20.27
N ILE A 260 0.05 -10.36 20.90
CA ILE A 260 -0.94 -9.51 20.22
C ILE A 260 -0.29 -8.70 19.08
N ARG A 261 0.91 -8.15 19.25
CA ARG A 261 1.61 -7.44 18.17
C ARG A 261 1.83 -8.33 16.96
N MET A 262 2.22 -9.59 17.18
CA MET A 262 2.42 -10.57 16.13
C MET A 262 1.10 -10.96 15.46
N ALA A 263 0.05 -11.19 16.24
CA ALA A 263 -1.30 -11.46 15.71
C ALA A 263 -1.84 -10.27 14.90
N MET A 264 -1.62 -9.03 15.36
CA MET A 264 -1.97 -7.83 14.59
C MET A 264 -1.22 -7.73 13.27
N ALA A 265 0.08 -8.05 13.25
CA ALA A 265 0.86 -8.06 12.02
C ALA A 265 0.30 -9.11 11.03
N VAL A 266 -0.05 -10.30 11.51
CA VAL A 266 -0.68 -11.36 10.68
C VAL A 266 -2.02 -10.86 10.11
N ILE A 267 -2.90 -10.30 10.94
CA ILE A 267 -4.19 -9.76 10.52
C ILE A 267 -3.99 -8.63 9.49
N GLY A 268 -3.04 -7.71 9.71
CA GLY A 268 -2.77 -6.61 8.79
C GLY A 268 -2.25 -7.03 7.41
N ILE A 269 -1.45 -8.12 7.35
CA ILE A 269 -0.85 -8.62 6.11
C ILE A 269 -1.79 -9.56 5.35
N LEU A 270 -2.68 -10.26 6.04
CA LEU A 270 -3.48 -11.36 5.48
C LEU A 270 -4.22 -10.98 4.18
N PRO A 271 -4.94 -9.84 4.07
CA PRO A 271 -5.62 -9.49 2.82
C PRO A 271 -4.66 -9.24 1.65
N ILE A 272 -3.49 -8.66 1.90
CA ILE A 272 -2.47 -8.47 0.85
C ILE A 272 -1.96 -9.82 0.36
N MET A 273 -1.69 -10.76 1.27
CA MET A 273 -1.24 -12.11 0.91
C MET A 273 -2.28 -12.86 0.06
N LEU A 274 -3.56 -12.68 0.37
CA LEU A 274 -4.66 -13.30 -0.39
C LEU A 274 -4.85 -12.68 -1.78
N ILE A 275 -4.66 -11.37 -1.92
CA ILE A 275 -4.86 -10.65 -3.19
C ILE A 275 -3.64 -10.77 -4.10
N TYR A 276 -2.43 -10.87 -3.54
CA TYR A 276 -1.17 -10.86 -4.30
C TYR A 276 -1.10 -11.87 -5.46
N PRO A 277 -1.48 -13.17 -5.31
CA PRO A 277 -1.42 -14.13 -6.41
C PRO A 277 -2.26 -13.73 -7.63
N PHE A 278 -3.36 -13.02 -7.42
CA PHE A 278 -4.23 -12.52 -8.50
C PHE A 278 -3.61 -11.34 -9.26
N VAL A 279 -2.83 -10.51 -8.57
CA VAL A 279 -2.22 -9.30 -9.14
C VAL A 279 -0.85 -9.60 -9.75
N GLN A 280 -0.10 -10.57 -9.22
CA GLN A 280 1.24 -10.93 -9.67
C GLN A 280 1.34 -11.17 -11.19
N LYS A 281 0.34 -11.81 -11.80
CA LYS A 281 0.30 -12.08 -13.24
C LYS A 281 0.34 -10.81 -14.11
N TYR A 282 -0.18 -9.70 -13.59
CA TYR A 282 -0.16 -8.40 -14.29
C TYR A 282 1.16 -7.66 -14.10
N LEU A 283 1.79 -7.79 -12.93
CA LEU A 283 3.09 -7.21 -12.64
C LEU A 283 4.19 -7.76 -13.55
N VAL A 284 4.26 -9.07 -13.70
CA VAL A 284 5.26 -9.72 -14.55
C VAL A 284 5.16 -9.22 -15.99
N LYS A 285 3.94 -9.00 -16.50
CA LYS A 285 3.73 -8.46 -17.86
C LYS A 285 4.03 -6.97 -17.96
N GLY A 286 3.74 -6.18 -16.93
CA GLY A 286 3.92 -4.72 -16.95
C GLY A 286 5.37 -4.27 -16.82
N VAL A 287 6.14 -4.91 -15.95
CA VAL A 287 7.55 -4.58 -15.71
C VAL A 287 8.44 -5.00 -16.88
N VAL A 288 8.16 -6.16 -17.49
CA VAL A 288 8.96 -6.66 -18.63
C VAL A 288 8.82 -5.78 -19.87
N VAL A 289 7.63 -5.25 -20.15
CA VAL A 289 7.41 -4.35 -21.31
C VAL A 289 8.17 -3.03 -21.17
N GLY A 290 8.38 -2.54 -19.95
CA GLY A 290 9.19 -1.33 -19.69
C GLY A 290 10.72 -1.57 -19.76
N ALA A 291 11.17 -2.81 -19.56
CA ALA A 291 12.59 -3.13 -19.44
C ALA A 291 13.25 -3.65 -20.75
N VAL A 292 12.46 -4.08 -21.74
CA VAL A 292 12.97 -4.79 -22.95
C VAL A 292 13.16 -3.88 -24.18
N LYS A 293 13.00 -2.57 -24.05
CA LYS A 293 13.35 -1.60 -25.11
C LYS A 293 14.50 -0.70 -24.65
N GLY A 294 15.65 -1.32 -24.40
CA GLY A 294 16.97 -0.71 -24.37
C GLY A 294 17.79 -1.32 -25.49
#